data_3282b34e10954ecaf68dea34bc75b1b8
#
_entry.id   3282b34e10954ecaf68dea34bc75b1b8
#
_cell.length_a   1.000
_cell.length_b   1.000
_cell.length_c   1.000
_cell.angle_alpha   90.00
_cell.angle_beta   90.00
_cell.angle_gamma   90.00
#
_symmetry.space_group_name_H-M   'P 1'
#
loop_
_entity.id
_entity.type
_entity.pdbx_description
1 polymer ?
#
loop_
_entity_poly.entity_id
_entity_poly.type
_entity_poly.pdbx_seq_one_letter_code
_entity_poly.pdbx_strand_id
1 'polypeptide(L)'
;MKASEVRTALARHLTQRLDLDPPPLILESLPPEVALEILRARPDDRDTAPKAPSASPSSSPASSPSPPESEAVQSTTEGRTDLEVLRSRVAGCTLCGLHETRTQTVFSDGQENARVMVVGEAPGANEDRTGLPFVGQAGKLLDLLLASVGLSRAESVYICNVLKCRPPGNRNPTSDEIQLCSPYLKSQIELVAPEVILAVGTFSAQLLTGQKSPLSKLRGAVHSYQG
;
A
#
# COMPACT_ATOMS: atom_id res chain seq x y z
N MET A 1 26.47 -8.76 15.68
CA MET A 1 25.34 -9.30 16.47
C MET A 1 24.58 -10.29 15.60
N LYS A 2 24.30 -11.49 16.11
CA LYS A 2 23.54 -12.51 15.36
C LYS A 2 22.05 -12.14 15.37
N ALA A 3 21.32 -12.42 14.30
CA ALA A 3 19.88 -12.10 14.18
C ALA A 3 19.04 -12.62 15.36
N SER A 4 19.46 -13.72 15.99
CA SER A 4 18.83 -14.27 17.21
C SER A 4 18.98 -13.38 18.44
N GLU A 5 20.10 -12.66 18.59
CA GLU A 5 20.36 -11.78 19.73
C GLU A 5 19.52 -10.49 19.63
N VAL A 6 19.34 -9.98 18.40
CA VAL A 6 18.49 -8.81 18.14
C VAL A 6 17.02 -9.16 18.42
N ARG A 7 16.55 -10.35 18.01
CA ARG A 7 15.19 -10.82 18.32
C ARG A 7 14.94 -10.92 19.81
N THR A 8 15.89 -11.48 20.55
CA THR A 8 15.75 -11.67 22.02
C THR A 8 15.79 -10.33 22.76
N ALA A 9 16.64 -9.39 22.33
CA ALA A 9 16.71 -8.06 22.91
C ALA A 9 15.44 -7.25 22.65
N LEU A 10 14.88 -7.35 21.42
CA LEU A 10 13.65 -6.67 21.05
C LEU A 10 12.42 -7.27 21.74
N ALA A 11 12.35 -8.59 21.86
CA ALA A 11 11.29 -9.26 22.61
C ALA A 11 11.30 -8.82 24.09
N ARG A 12 12.46 -8.73 24.73
CA ARG A 12 12.60 -8.19 26.10
C ARG A 12 12.15 -6.73 26.18
N HIS A 13 12.53 -5.89 25.23
CA HIS A 13 12.15 -4.49 25.22
C HIS A 13 10.64 -4.28 25.01
N LEU A 14 10.02 -5.09 24.17
CA LEU A 14 8.57 -5.09 23.98
C LEU A 14 7.83 -5.59 25.23
N THR A 15 8.33 -6.63 25.87
CA THR A 15 7.76 -7.14 27.15
C THR A 15 7.89 -6.11 28.27
N GLN A 16 9.03 -5.43 28.40
CA GLN A 16 9.21 -4.34 29.38
C GLN A 16 8.31 -3.12 29.13
N ARG A 17 7.95 -2.83 27.88
CA ARG A 17 7.00 -1.76 27.57
C ARG A 17 5.55 -2.15 27.83
N LEU A 18 5.21 -3.43 27.77
CA LEU A 18 3.88 -3.96 28.12
C LEU A 18 3.59 -3.78 29.63
N ASP A 19 4.62 -3.72 30.47
CA ASP A 19 4.50 -3.54 31.92
C ASP A 19 4.35 -2.05 32.35
N LEU A 20 4.57 -1.09 31.45
CA LEU A 20 4.67 0.35 31.78
C LEU A 20 3.58 1.25 31.22
N ASP A 21 2.75 0.76 30.28
CA ASP A 21 1.62 1.53 29.71
C ASP A 21 0.59 0.55 29.10
N PRO A 22 -0.73 0.86 29.07
CA PRO A 22 -1.68 -0.05 28.45
C PRO A 22 -1.26 -0.32 27.00
N PRO A 23 -1.26 -1.59 26.56
CA PRO A 23 -0.68 -1.98 25.29
C PRO A 23 -1.29 -1.20 24.13
N PRO A 24 -0.51 -0.83 23.10
CA PRO A 24 -1.09 -0.38 21.85
C PRO A 24 -1.87 -1.55 21.25
N LEU A 25 -3.19 -1.50 21.43
CA LEU A 25 -4.14 -2.51 21.01
C LEU A 25 -4.27 -2.51 19.48
N ILE A 26 -3.44 -3.29 18.81
CA ILE A 26 -3.62 -3.61 17.39
C ILE A 26 -4.31 -4.98 17.23
N LEU A 27 -4.54 -5.75 18.30
CA LEU A 27 -4.90 -7.16 18.22
C LEU A 27 -6.05 -7.63 19.14
N GLU A 28 -6.90 -6.73 19.65
CA GLU A 28 -8.00 -7.18 20.54
C GLU A 28 -9.11 -8.00 19.85
N SER A 29 -9.22 -7.97 18.52
CA SER A 29 -10.24 -8.75 17.80
C SER A 29 -9.71 -10.01 17.10
N LEU A 30 -8.39 -10.18 17.02
CA LEU A 30 -7.78 -11.39 16.47
C LEU A 30 -6.93 -12.04 17.57
N PRO A 31 -7.09 -13.35 17.83
CA PRO A 31 -6.16 -14.06 18.70
C PRO A 31 -4.72 -13.84 18.22
N PRO A 32 -3.75 -13.57 19.13
CA PRO A 32 -2.37 -13.29 18.74
C PRO A 32 -1.75 -14.38 17.84
N GLU A 33 -2.19 -15.62 18.02
CA GLU A 33 -1.77 -16.77 17.22
C GLU A 33 -2.24 -16.65 15.78
N VAL A 34 -3.47 -16.20 15.54
CA VAL A 34 -4.03 -16.02 14.18
C VAL A 34 -3.36 -14.87 13.45
N ALA A 35 -3.08 -13.76 14.13
CA ALA A 35 -2.34 -12.64 13.54
C ALA A 35 -0.91 -13.02 13.19
N LEU A 36 -0.23 -13.78 14.04
CA LEU A 36 1.11 -14.31 13.78
C LEU A 36 1.10 -15.37 12.67
N GLU A 37 0.06 -16.16 12.53
CA GLU A 37 -0.10 -17.15 11.48
C GLU A 37 -0.33 -16.48 10.11
N ILE A 38 -1.19 -15.46 10.05
CA ILE A 38 -1.39 -14.62 8.86
C ILE A 38 -0.07 -13.97 8.42
N LEU A 39 0.72 -13.46 9.36
CA LEU A 39 2.00 -12.81 9.07
C LEU A 39 3.12 -13.81 8.70
N ARG A 40 3.03 -15.08 9.12
CA ARG A 40 4.03 -16.14 8.86
C ARG A 40 3.75 -16.97 7.62
N ALA A 41 2.51 -17.03 7.13
CA ALA A 41 2.19 -17.76 5.91
C ALA A 41 2.99 -17.18 4.73
N ARG A 42 3.72 -18.05 4.02
CA ARG A 42 4.53 -17.67 2.86
C ARG A 42 3.64 -17.35 1.66
N PRO A 43 4.06 -16.47 0.73
CA PRO A 43 3.27 -16.14 -0.47
C PRO A 43 2.98 -17.30 -1.40
N ASP A 44 3.71 -18.43 -1.26
CA ASP A 44 3.56 -19.61 -2.14
C ASP A 44 2.34 -20.50 -1.86
N ASP A 45 1.60 -20.26 -0.77
CA ASP A 45 0.42 -21.07 -0.43
C ASP A 45 -0.87 -20.71 -1.20
N ARG A 46 -0.82 -19.75 -2.14
CA ARG A 46 -1.99 -19.33 -2.94
C ARG A 46 -2.30 -20.21 -4.17
N ASP A 47 -1.46 -21.18 -4.48
CA ASP A 47 -1.59 -22.00 -5.72
C ASP A 47 -2.53 -23.22 -5.59
N THR A 48 -3.28 -23.35 -4.50
CA THR A 48 -4.25 -24.45 -4.33
C THR A 48 -5.70 -23.99 -4.28
N ALA A 49 -6.14 -23.18 -5.24
CA ALA A 49 -7.56 -23.00 -5.51
C ALA A 49 -8.04 -24.03 -6.55
N PRO A 50 -9.14 -24.74 -6.32
CA PRO A 50 -9.63 -25.76 -7.26
C PRO A 50 -10.09 -25.14 -8.57
N LYS A 51 -9.48 -25.60 -9.66
CA LYS A 51 -9.79 -25.27 -11.05
C LYS A 51 -11.23 -25.66 -11.38
N ALA A 52 -12.08 -24.68 -11.67
CA ALA A 52 -13.42 -24.90 -12.18
C ALA A 52 -13.35 -25.48 -13.62
N PRO A 53 -14.28 -26.38 -14.02
CA PRO A 53 -14.20 -27.09 -15.28
C PRO A 53 -14.53 -26.20 -16.47
N SER A 54 -13.70 -26.34 -17.50
CA SER A 54 -13.86 -25.74 -18.82
C SER A 54 -15.05 -26.30 -19.59
N ALA A 55 -15.89 -25.45 -20.12
CA ALA A 55 -16.82 -25.79 -21.20
C ALA A 55 -16.47 -24.95 -22.43
N SER A 56 -16.07 -25.60 -23.51
CA SER A 56 -15.95 -25.07 -24.87
C SER A 56 -17.00 -25.75 -25.78
N PRO A 57 -17.06 -25.44 -27.09
CA PRO A 57 -17.65 -24.24 -27.70
C PRO A 57 -18.74 -24.62 -28.72
N SER A 58 -19.48 -23.65 -29.26
CA SER A 58 -20.21 -23.88 -30.55
C SER A 58 -20.49 -22.56 -31.31
N SER A 59 -19.82 -22.48 -32.47
CA SER A 59 -20.20 -22.00 -33.80
C SER A 59 -20.94 -20.68 -34.07
N SER A 60 -20.28 -19.89 -34.92
CA SER A 60 -20.72 -18.77 -35.76
C SER A 60 -21.83 -19.17 -36.82
N PRO A 61 -22.42 -18.26 -37.71
CA PRO A 61 -21.78 -17.13 -38.39
C PRO A 61 -22.67 -15.90 -38.78
N ALA A 62 -21.98 -14.84 -39.34
CA ALA A 62 -22.37 -13.86 -40.35
C ALA A 62 -23.28 -12.67 -39.98
N SER A 63 -23.05 -11.42 -40.32
CA SER A 63 -22.47 -10.65 -41.42
C SER A 63 -22.55 -9.14 -41.12
N SER A 64 -21.61 -8.38 -41.68
CA SER A 64 -21.31 -6.94 -41.65
C SER A 64 -22.48 -6.01 -42.21
N PRO A 65 -22.38 -4.63 -42.18
CA PRO A 65 -21.18 -3.81 -42.41
C PRO A 65 -21.03 -2.52 -41.53
N SER A 66 -19.80 -2.00 -41.55
CA SER A 66 -19.35 -0.67 -41.06
C SER A 66 -19.86 0.51 -41.92
N PRO A 67 -19.71 1.84 -41.55
CA PRO A 67 -18.50 2.62 -41.32
C PRO A 67 -18.64 3.78 -40.30
N PRO A 68 -17.75 4.78 -40.15
CA PRO A 68 -16.30 4.87 -40.32
C PRO A 68 -15.54 5.42 -39.11
N GLU A 69 -14.27 5.16 -39.10
CA GLU A 69 -13.11 5.72 -38.44
C GLU A 69 -13.18 7.01 -37.67
N SER A 70 -12.78 6.89 -36.37
CA SER A 70 -12.08 7.94 -35.68
C SER A 70 -10.83 7.26 -35.07
N GLU A 71 -9.67 7.61 -35.57
CA GLU A 71 -8.37 7.10 -35.16
C GLU A 71 -8.13 7.35 -33.67
N ALA A 72 -8.39 6.35 -32.84
CA ALA A 72 -7.86 6.28 -31.50
C ALA A 72 -6.49 5.60 -31.59
N VAL A 73 -5.44 6.33 -31.27
CA VAL A 73 -4.08 5.85 -31.09
C VAL A 73 -4.10 4.62 -30.17
N GLN A 74 -4.08 3.45 -30.79
CA GLN A 74 -3.87 2.18 -30.10
C GLN A 74 -2.39 2.08 -29.72
N SER A 75 -2.05 2.64 -28.54
CA SER A 75 -0.78 2.35 -27.88
C SER A 75 -0.82 0.93 -27.39
N THR A 76 0.03 0.10 -27.95
CA THR A 76 0.38 -1.26 -27.57
C THR A 76 0.44 -1.48 -26.05
N THR A 77 -0.64 -2.01 -25.47
CA THR A 77 -0.76 -2.35 -24.03
C THR A 77 -0.54 -3.86 -23.80
N GLU A 78 0.01 -4.55 -24.76
CA GLU A 78 0.27 -5.99 -24.64
C GLU A 78 1.45 -6.23 -23.70
N GLY A 79 1.17 -6.75 -22.50
CA GLY A 79 2.16 -7.25 -21.52
C GLY A 79 2.45 -6.34 -20.32
N ARG A 80 1.72 -5.21 -20.13
CA ARG A 80 1.89 -4.38 -18.91
C ARG A 80 0.86 -4.76 -17.85
N THR A 81 1.30 -4.83 -16.59
CA THR A 81 0.37 -5.03 -15.47
C THR A 81 -0.50 -3.79 -15.25
N ASP A 82 -1.69 -3.95 -14.67
CA ASP A 82 -2.59 -2.83 -14.35
C ASP A 82 -1.92 -1.83 -13.40
N LEU A 83 -1.03 -2.30 -12.50
CA LEU A 83 -0.22 -1.43 -11.64
C LEU A 83 0.81 -0.61 -12.43
N GLU A 84 1.41 -1.14 -13.48
CA GLU A 84 2.32 -0.39 -14.35
C GLU A 84 1.58 0.69 -15.15
N VAL A 85 0.37 0.39 -15.61
CA VAL A 85 -0.51 1.37 -16.26
C VAL A 85 -0.86 2.49 -15.29
N LEU A 86 -1.24 2.13 -14.06
CA LEU A 86 -1.55 3.10 -13.00
C LEU A 86 -0.31 3.95 -12.64
N ARG A 87 0.88 3.33 -12.51
CA ARG A 87 2.16 4.03 -12.28
C ARG A 87 2.45 5.06 -13.37
N SER A 88 2.22 4.70 -14.61
CA SER A 88 2.41 5.61 -15.76
C SER A 88 1.45 6.81 -15.71
N ARG A 89 0.20 6.60 -15.33
CA ARG A 89 -0.78 7.69 -15.11
C ARG A 89 -0.35 8.62 -13.98
N VAL A 90 0.13 8.06 -12.87
CA VAL A 90 0.64 8.86 -11.74
C VAL A 90 1.86 9.67 -12.14
N ALA A 91 2.77 9.11 -12.93
CA ALA A 91 3.97 9.83 -13.39
C ALA A 91 3.63 11.09 -14.18
N GLY A 92 2.61 11.04 -15.04
CA GLY A 92 2.13 12.18 -15.83
C GLY A 92 1.06 13.04 -15.14
N CYS A 93 0.72 12.80 -13.87
CA CYS A 93 -0.40 13.46 -13.20
C CYS A 93 -0.16 14.97 -12.98
N THR A 94 -1.14 15.80 -13.32
CA THR A 94 -1.14 17.26 -13.10
C THR A 94 -2.42 17.75 -12.40
N LEU A 95 -3.12 16.89 -11.66
CA LEU A 95 -4.44 17.19 -11.08
C LEU A 95 -4.42 18.23 -9.95
N CYS A 96 -3.29 18.42 -9.26
CA CYS A 96 -3.15 19.40 -8.20
C CYS A 96 -1.81 20.14 -8.31
N GLY A 97 -1.66 21.30 -7.64
CA GLY A 97 -0.46 22.14 -7.74
C GLY A 97 0.85 21.49 -7.28
N LEU A 98 0.80 20.31 -6.64
CA LEU A 98 2.02 19.61 -6.25
C LEU A 98 2.87 19.12 -7.44
N HIS A 99 2.28 19.03 -8.63
CA HIS A 99 3.02 18.66 -9.84
C HIS A 99 4.07 19.70 -10.26
N GLU A 100 3.88 20.98 -9.89
CA GLU A 100 4.78 22.08 -10.24
C GLU A 100 6.07 22.06 -9.41
N THR A 101 6.03 21.49 -8.20
CA THR A 101 7.13 21.57 -7.23
C THR A 101 7.82 20.24 -6.95
N ARG A 102 7.24 19.12 -7.39
CA ARG A 102 7.86 17.80 -7.24
C ARG A 102 9.07 17.63 -8.15
N THR A 103 10.05 16.87 -7.73
CA THR A 103 11.10 16.36 -8.61
C THR A 103 10.59 15.20 -9.45
N GLN A 104 9.88 14.27 -8.80
CA GLN A 104 9.22 13.14 -9.46
C GLN A 104 8.06 12.61 -8.60
N THR A 105 7.27 11.73 -9.16
CA THR A 105 6.21 11.04 -8.40
C THR A 105 6.79 9.87 -7.61
N VAL A 106 6.20 9.61 -6.45
CA VAL A 106 6.52 8.46 -5.60
C VAL A 106 5.32 7.54 -5.59
N PHE A 107 5.37 6.47 -6.40
CA PHE A 107 4.22 5.60 -6.60
C PHE A 107 4.11 4.54 -5.51
N SER A 108 5.07 3.63 -5.45
CA SER A 108 5.14 2.53 -4.48
C SER A 108 6.51 1.87 -4.49
N ASP A 109 6.72 1.01 -3.50
CA ASP A 109 7.83 0.07 -3.40
C ASP A 109 7.37 -1.22 -2.74
N GLY A 110 8.06 -2.34 -2.99
CA GLY A 110 7.74 -3.65 -2.43
C GLY A 110 6.97 -4.56 -3.40
N GLN A 111 6.30 -5.57 -2.86
CA GLN A 111 5.67 -6.65 -3.63
C GLN A 111 4.26 -6.29 -4.07
N GLU A 112 3.96 -6.43 -5.37
CA GLU A 112 2.66 -6.09 -5.94
C GLU A 112 1.52 -7.04 -5.52
N ASN A 113 1.86 -8.23 -5.03
CA ASN A 113 0.92 -9.23 -4.49
C ASN A 113 1.02 -9.38 -2.97
N ALA A 114 1.50 -8.35 -2.27
CA ALA A 114 1.70 -8.39 -0.83
C ALA A 114 0.37 -8.50 -0.07
N ARG A 115 0.36 -9.36 0.96
CA ARG A 115 -0.77 -9.47 1.90
C ARG A 115 -0.86 -8.28 2.86
N VAL A 116 0.25 -7.58 3.06
CA VAL A 116 0.34 -6.40 3.94
C VAL A 116 0.69 -5.17 3.12
N MET A 117 -0.15 -4.15 3.19
CA MET A 117 0.10 -2.85 2.58
C MET A 117 0.38 -1.80 3.66
N VAL A 118 1.44 -1.04 3.49
CA VAL A 118 1.78 0.11 4.36
C VAL A 118 1.43 1.39 3.63
N VAL A 119 0.60 2.22 4.25
CA VAL A 119 0.13 3.49 3.67
C VAL A 119 0.55 4.65 4.57
N GLY A 120 1.47 5.47 4.08
CA GLY A 120 1.87 6.71 4.72
C GLY A 120 1.09 7.92 4.23
N GLU A 121 1.56 9.11 4.59
CA GLU A 121 0.91 10.39 4.27
C GLU A 121 1.34 10.92 2.89
N ALA A 122 2.60 11.29 2.75
CA ALA A 122 3.15 11.96 1.58
C ALA A 122 4.67 11.71 1.46
N PRO A 123 5.25 11.86 0.26
CA PRO A 123 6.69 11.82 0.08
C PRO A 123 7.40 12.97 0.80
N GLY A 124 8.54 12.69 1.41
CA GLY A 124 9.50 13.68 1.90
C GLY A 124 10.55 14.02 0.83
N ALA A 125 11.58 14.77 1.24
CA ALA A 125 12.63 15.23 0.32
C ALA A 125 13.47 14.09 -0.28
N ASN A 126 13.74 13.04 0.49
CA ASN A 126 14.50 11.89 0.00
C ASN A 126 13.67 11.06 -0.97
N GLU A 127 12.39 10.87 -0.66
CA GLU A 127 11.43 10.15 -1.48
C GLU A 127 11.20 10.86 -2.83
N ASP A 128 11.03 12.18 -2.81
CA ASP A 128 10.87 13.02 -4.01
C ASP A 128 12.10 12.93 -4.94
N ARG A 129 13.30 12.84 -4.35
CA ARG A 129 14.55 12.71 -5.10
C ARG A 129 14.75 11.30 -5.69
N THR A 130 14.32 10.25 -4.99
CA THR A 130 14.58 8.85 -5.37
C THR A 130 13.42 8.19 -6.10
N GLY A 131 12.19 8.72 -5.98
CA GLY A 131 10.98 8.11 -6.51
C GLY A 131 10.45 6.91 -5.69
N LEU A 132 11.09 6.59 -4.55
CA LEU A 132 10.72 5.48 -3.69
C LEU A 132 10.14 5.97 -2.36
N PRO A 133 9.06 5.34 -1.85
CA PRO A 133 8.45 5.73 -0.57
C PRO A 133 9.30 5.23 0.61
N PHE A 134 9.28 5.98 1.71
CA PHE A 134 9.91 5.60 2.97
C PHE A 134 11.40 5.24 2.84
N VAL A 135 12.20 6.13 2.23
CA VAL A 135 13.67 5.99 2.15
C VAL A 135 14.43 6.93 3.08
N GLY A 136 13.73 7.87 3.72
CA GLY A 136 14.27 8.77 4.74
C GLY A 136 14.39 8.12 6.12
N GLN A 137 14.53 8.94 7.17
CA GLN A 137 14.68 8.46 8.55
C GLN A 137 13.48 7.62 9.02
N ALA A 138 12.24 8.07 8.71
CA ALA A 138 11.03 7.31 9.03
C ALA A 138 10.99 5.95 8.31
N GLY A 139 11.49 5.88 7.07
CA GLY A 139 11.60 4.64 6.31
C GLY A 139 12.58 3.65 6.92
N LYS A 140 13.74 4.13 7.39
CA LYS A 140 14.69 3.27 8.11
C LYS A 140 14.09 2.67 9.38
N LEU A 141 13.30 3.45 10.11
CA LEU A 141 12.58 2.94 11.27
C LEU A 141 11.51 1.93 10.87
N LEU A 142 10.74 2.20 9.79
CA LEU A 142 9.76 1.26 9.27
C LEU A 142 10.42 -0.08 8.90
N ASP A 143 11.55 -0.07 8.20
CA ASP A 143 12.27 -1.28 7.82
C ASP A 143 12.73 -2.09 9.05
N LEU A 144 13.18 -1.42 10.12
CA LEU A 144 13.53 -2.08 11.39
C LEU A 144 12.30 -2.70 12.07
N LEU A 145 11.16 -2.00 12.08
CA LEU A 145 9.91 -2.51 12.65
C LEU A 145 9.39 -3.71 11.85
N LEU A 146 9.41 -3.64 10.53
CA LEU A 146 9.03 -4.76 9.66
C LEU A 146 9.94 -5.97 9.91
N ALA A 147 11.25 -5.76 9.94
CA ALA A 147 12.22 -6.83 10.21
C ALA A 147 12.03 -7.49 11.58
N SER A 148 11.56 -6.73 12.59
CA SER A 148 11.31 -7.24 13.94
C SER A 148 10.20 -8.29 13.98
N VAL A 149 9.27 -8.25 13.04
CA VAL A 149 8.16 -9.21 12.90
C VAL A 149 8.36 -10.19 11.74
N GLY A 150 9.55 -10.20 11.12
CA GLY A 150 9.89 -11.12 10.05
C GLY A 150 9.37 -10.67 8.67
N LEU A 151 8.95 -9.41 8.52
CA LEU A 151 8.55 -8.82 7.25
C LEU A 151 9.71 -8.00 6.64
N SER A 152 9.70 -7.85 5.34
CA SER A 152 10.65 -7.00 4.62
C SER A 152 10.01 -6.27 3.46
N ARG A 153 10.55 -5.10 3.12
CA ARG A 153 10.19 -4.34 1.93
C ARG A 153 10.34 -5.17 0.65
N ALA A 154 11.40 -5.96 0.57
CA ALA A 154 11.74 -6.71 -0.63
C ALA A 154 10.82 -7.92 -0.88
N GLU A 155 10.21 -8.51 0.16
CA GLU A 155 9.58 -9.84 0.03
C GLU A 155 8.12 -9.92 0.48
N SER A 156 7.66 -9.01 1.37
CA SER A 156 6.40 -9.27 2.09
C SER A 156 5.43 -8.11 2.18
N VAL A 157 5.83 -6.88 1.85
CA VAL A 157 4.96 -5.72 1.97
C VAL A 157 4.90 -4.91 0.68
N TYR A 158 3.78 -4.21 0.49
CA TYR A 158 3.63 -3.14 -0.48
C TYR A 158 3.57 -1.81 0.25
N ILE A 159 4.39 -0.85 -0.12
CA ILE A 159 4.54 0.43 0.59
C ILE A 159 4.17 1.57 -0.35
N CYS A 160 3.28 2.45 0.10
CA CYS A 160 2.90 3.65 -0.66
C CYS A 160 2.48 4.78 0.28
N ASN A 161 2.06 5.90 -0.28
CA ASN A 161 1.51 7.05 0.45
C ASN A 161 0.13 7.45 -0.10
N VAL A 162 -0.63 8.23 0.67
CA VAL A 162 -1.86 8.89 0.22
C VAL A 162 -1.53 9.81 -0.96
N LEU A 163 -0.58 10.74 -0.78
CA LEU A 163 -0.10 11.60 -1.86
C LEU A 163 1.04 10.93 -2.64
N LYS A 164 1.07 11.18 -3.95
CA LYS A 164 2.14 10.69 -4.83
C LYS A 164 3.21 11.75 -5.14
N CYS A 165 3.01 12.96 -4.66
CA CYS A 165 3.90 14.11 -4.83
C CYS A 165 4.23 14.72 -3.48
N ARG A 166 5.45 15.29 -3.35
CA ARG A 166 5.91 15.95 -2.14
C ARG A 166 5.25 17.32 -1.97
N PRO A 167 4.61 17.62 -0.83
CA PRO A 167 4.20 18.98 -0.50
C PRO A 167 5.40 19.90 -0.23
N PRO A 168 5.37 21.17 -0.68
CA PRO A 168 6.44 22.13 -0.43
C PRO A 168 6.80 22.24 1.05
N GLY A 169 8.10 22.17 1.36
CA GLY A 169 8.59 22.24 2.75
C GLY A 169 8.15 21.06 3.63
N ASN A 170 7.66 19.96 3.07
CA ASN A 170 7.06 18.81 3.78
C ASN A 170 5.89 19.25 4.69
N ARG A 171 5.10 20.24 4.26
CA ARG A 171 3.88 20.61 4.98
C ARG A 171 2.84 19.50 4.92
N ASN A 172 1.88 19.54 5.81
CA ASN A 172 0.74 18.63 5.76
C ASN A 172 -0.02 18.77 4.44
N PRO A 173 -0.60 17.66 3.93
CA PRO A 173 -1.51 17.67 2.80
C PRO A 173 -2.73 18.57 3.03
N THR A 174 -3.20 19.24 1.99
CA THR A 174 -4.51 19.89 2.02
C THR A 174 -5.63 18.88 1.71
N SER A 175 -6.86 19.21 2.11
CA SER A 175 -8.03 18.36 1.79
C SER A 175 -8.20 18.12 0.30
N ASP A 176 -7.97 19.16 -0.51
CA ASP A 176 -8.11 19.10 -1.97
C ASP A 176 -7.04 18.19 -2.60
N GLU A 177 -5.79 18.28 -2.11
CA GLU A 177 -4.70 17.42 -2.55
C GLU A 177 -5.00 15.94 -2.24
N ILE A 178 -5.50 15.66 -1.04
CA ILE A 178 -5.92 14.30 -0.65
C ILE A 178 -7.07 13.82 -1.55
N GLN A 179 -8.09 14.65 -1.75
CA GLN A 179 -9.26 14.30 -2.57
C GLN A 179 -8.87 13.97 -4.00
N LEU A 180 -7.99 14.78 -4.62
CA LEU A 180 -7.53 14.59 -5.99
C LEU A 180 -6.56 13.41 -6.14
N CYS A 181 -5.77 13.10 -5.12
CA CYS A 181 -4.77 12.03 -5.18
C CYS A 181 -5.28 10.67 -4.66
N SER A 182 -6.27 10.64 -3.77
CA SER A 182 -6.79 9.41 -3.16
C SER A 182 -7.35 8.37 -4.14
N PRO A 183 -7.89 8.72 -5.33
CA PRO A 183 -8.28 7.71 -6.31
C PRO A 183 -7.13 6.78 -6.73
N TYR A 184 -5.91 7.29 -6.83
CA TYR A 184 -4.74 6.46 -7.14
C TYR A 184 -4.44 5.45 -6.03
N LEU A 185 -4.55 5.85 -4.75
CA LEU A 185 -4.39 4.93 -3.63
C LEU A 185 -5.48 3.86 -3.63
N LYS A 186 -6.74 4.23 -3.88
CA LYS A 186 -7.86 3.28 -3.96
C LYS A 186 -7.62 2.23 -5.04
N SER A 187 -7.20 2.66 -6.24
CA SER A 187 -6.84 1.73 -7.32
C SER A 187 -5.64 0.84 -6.93
N GLN A 188 -4.64 1.36 -6.21
CA GLN A 188 -3.55 0.52 -5.70
C GLN A 188 -4.06 -0.55 -4.72
N ILE A 189 -4.96 -0.19 -3.80
CA ILE A 189 -5.55 -1.15 -2.85
C ILE A 189 -6.35 -2.22 -3.59
N GLU A 190 -7.15 -1.84 -4.58
CA GLU A 190 -7.94 -2.78 -5.41
C GLU A 190 -7.05 -3.75 -6.18
N LEU A 191 -5.96 -3.26 -6.79
CA LEU A 191 -5.07 -4.07 -7.62
C LEU A 191 -4.15 -4.98 -6.79
N VAL A 192 -3.65 -4.50 -5.66
CA VAL A 192 -2.81 -5.30 -4.74
C VAL A 192 -3.65 -6.26 -3.91
N ALA A 193 -4.91 -5.89 -3.62
CA ALA A 193 -5.87 -6.66 -2.80
C ALA A 193 -5.27 -7.17 -1.49
N PRO A 194 -4.67 -6.30 -0.65
CA PRO A 194 -4.02 -6.71 0.58
C PRO A 194 -5.05 -7.22 1.60
N GLU A 195 -4.65 -8.17 2.45
CA GLU A 195 -5.47 -8.64 3.57
C GLU A 195 -5.44 -7.66 4.76
N VAL A 196 -4.31 -6.95 4.91
CA VAL A 196 -4.08 -6.00 6.01
C VAL A 196 -3.51 -4.70 5.46
N ILE A 197 -4.08 -3.57 5.90
CA ILE A 197 -3.55 -2.24 5.60
C ILE A 197 -3.05 -1.61 6.90
N LEU A 198 -1.76 -1.29 6.95
CA LEU A 198 -1.13 -0.56 8.04
C LEU A 198 -1.10 0.94 7.70
N ALA A 199 -1.99 1.73 8.32
CA ALA A 199 -2.00 3.18 8.18
C ALA A 199 -0.92 3.81 9.07
N VAL A 200 0.05 4.48 8.47
CA VAL A 200 1.15 5.16 9.17
C VAL A 200 0.95 6.67 9.11
N GLY A 201 0.33 7.21 10.16
CA GLY A 201 0.05 8.64 10.31
C GLY A 201 -1.44 9.00 10.30
N THR A 202 -1.73 10.24 10.65
CA THR A 202 -3.11 10.73 10.82
C THR A 202 -3.90 10.74 9.51
N PHE A 203 -3.31 11.23 8.44
CA PHE A 203 -4.01 11.42 7.16
C PHE A 203 -4.35 10.08 6.49
N SER A 204 -3.44 9.11 6.52
CA SER A 204 -3.72 7.76 6.02
C SER A 204 -4.79 7.06 6.87
N ALA A 205 -4.71 7.14 8.19
CA ALA A 205 -5.70 6.55 9.09
C ALA A 205 -7.10 7.17 8.89
N GLN A 206 -7.20 8.49 8.83
CA GLN A 206 -8.47 9.19 8.60
C GLN A 206 -9.07 8.89 7.24
N LEU A 207 -8.26 8.84 6.18
CA LEU A 207 -8.73 8.52 4.82
C LEU A 207 -9.27 7.09 4.74
N LEU A 208 -8.54 6.12 5.29
CA LEU A 208 -8.89 4.71 5.19
C LEU A 208 -10.07 4.33 6.08
N THR A 209 -10.18 4.92 7.27
CA THR A 209 -11.31 4.66 8.18
C THR A 209 -12.55 5.52 7.89
N GLY A 210 -12.41 6.59 7.09
CA GLY A 210 -13.46 7.59 6.88
C GLY A 210 -13.74 8.46 8.11
N GLN A 211 -12.95 8.36 9.18
CA GLN A 211 -13.17 9.05 10.45
C GLN A 211 -12.24 10.25 10.59
N LYS A 212 -12.78 11.42 10.94
CA LYS A 212 -12.01 12.66 11.21
C LYS A 212 -11.51 12.73 12.68
N SER A 213 -11.22 11.59 13.30
CA SER A 213 -10.72 11.52 14.67
C SER A 213 -9.20 11.70 14.73
N PRO A 214 -8.62 12.23 15.80
CA PRO A 214 -7.18 12.26 16.00
C PRO A 214 -6.62 10.83 16.07
N LEU A 215 -5.36 10.66 15.65
CA LEU A 215 -4.71 9.35 15.59
C LEU A 215 -4.72 8.61 16.93
N SER A 216 -4.64 9.36 18.05
CA SER A 216 -4.72 8.79 19.40
C SER A 216 -6.04 8.06 19.71
N LYS A 217 -7.11 8.37 19.00
CA LYS A 217 -8.41 7.69 19.11
C LYS A 217 -8.60 6.59 18.07
N LEU A 218 -7.87 6.66 16.95
CA LEU A 218 -7.95 5.67 15.88
C LEU A 218 -7.00 4.50 16.12
N ARG A 219 -5.84 4.75 16.75
CA ARG A 219 -4.89 3.68 17.10
C ARG A 219 -5.45 2.82 18.23
N GLY A 220 -5.01 1.56 18.28
CA GLY A 220 -5.42 0.62 19.33
C GLY A 220 -6.70 -0.13 19.03
N ALA A 221 -7.23 0.00 17.80
CA ALA A 221 -8.34 -0.81 17.30
C ALA A 221 -8.06 -1.24 15.85
N VAL A 222 -8.59 -2.38 15.47
CA VAL A 222 -8.65 -2.79 14.06
C VAL A 222 -9.90 -2.18 13.45
N HIS A 223 -9.75 -1.57 12.28
CA HIS A 223 -10.83 -0.95 11.52
C HIS A 223 -11.07 -1.76 10.25
N SER A 224 -12.34 -1.89 9.85
CA SER A 224 -12.69 -2.46 8.56
C SER A 224 -12.53 -1.42 7.45
N TYR A 225 -12.00 -1.83 6.31
CA TYR A 225 -11.91 -1.03 5.09
C TYR A 225 -12.79 -1.66 4.01
N GLN A 226 -13.84 -0.94 3.60
CA GLN A 226 -14.83 -1.37 2.59
C GLN A 226 -15.61 -2.66 2.92
N GLY A 227 -15.82 -2.96 4.18
CA GLY A 227 -16.66 -4.06 4.66
C GLY A 227 -15.91 -5.12 5.42
#